data_f750357a62f394f52f0c433feb76ed4e
#
_entry.id   f750357a62f394f52f0c433feb76ed4e
#
_cell.length_a   1.000
_cell.length_b   1.000
_cell.length_c   1.000
_cell.angle_alpha   90.00
_cell.angle_beta   90.00
_cell.angle_gamma   90.00
#
_symmetry.space_group_name_H-M   'P 1'
#
loop_
_entity.id
_entity.type
_entity.pdbx_description
1 polymer ?
#
loop_
_entity_poly.entity_id
_entity_poly.type
_entity_poly.pdbx_seq_one_letter_code
_entity_poly.pdbx_strand_id
1 'polypeptide(L)'
;DQARETIAKVRASVAAAGRDPAQVRFSISFRPVLAATQEAAWQRADAILARILVLRGGVRATGNRNAESVGSARLLEAARGGRVRDKLLWTEVAAAVGAGHNSTALVGTAEAVADTLADYWGIGVDTFLIRGFDPLEDVAEYGRTLLPATRAAIAARGVRAAAE
;
A
#
# COMPACT_ATOMS: atom_id res chain seq x y z
N ASP A 1 1.52 -10.61 6.38
CA ASP A 1 2.14 -11.93 6.15
C ASP A 1 2.51 -12.18 4.69
N GLN A 2 1.62 -11.98 3.70
CA GLN A 2 1.90 -12.24 2.28
C GLN A 2 3.12 -11.49 1.71
N ALA A 3 3.35 -10.24 2.10
CA ALA A 3 4.52 -9.48 1.64
C ALA A 3 5.82 -10.10 2.18
N ARG A 4 5.85 -10.49 3.45
CA ARG A 4 6.98 -11.18 4.09
C ARG A 4 7.30 -12.50 3.38
N GLU A 5 6.29 -13.34 3.13
CA GLU A 5 6.46 -14.59 2.40
C GLU A 5 6.98 -14.39 0.97
N THR A 6 6.49 -13.37 0.29
CA THR A 6 6.94 -13.04 -1.07
C THR A 6 8.40 -12.62 -1.07
N ILE A 7 8.81 -11.76 -0.13
CA ILE A 7 10.21 -11.32 0.04
C ILE A 7 11.11 -12.53 0.32
N ALA A 8 10.71 -13.41 1.25
CA ALA A 8 11.47 -14.60 1.59
C ALA A 8 11.64 -15.55 0.39
N LYS A 9 10.57 -15.80 -0.38
CA LYS A 9 10.62 -16.64 -1.59
C LYS A 9 11.54 -16.07 -2.66
N VAL A 10 11.49 -14.76 -2.90
CA VAL A 10 12.37 -14.12 -3.90
C VAL A 10 13.83 -14.21 -3.46
N ARG A 11 14.14 -13.93 -2.19
CA ARG A 11 15.50 -14.05 -1.66
C ARG A 11 16.04 -15.48 -1.76
N ALA A 12 15.23 -16.48 -1.41
CA ALA A 12 15.61 -17.88 -1.55
C ALA A 12 15.91 -18.27 -3.00
N SER A 13 15.10 -17.82 -3.95
CA SER A 13 15.33 -18.06 -5.38
C SER A 13 16.61 -17.40 -5.88
N VAL A 14 16.93 -16.21 -5.40
CA VAL A 14 18.17 -15.47 -5.73
C VAL A 14 19.39 -16.22 -5.20
N ALA A 15 19.34 -16.70 -3.95
CA ALA A 15 20.40 -17.51 -3.36
C ALA A 15 20.60 -18.83 -4.12
N ALA A 16 19.51 -19.54 -4.46
CA ALA A 16 19.56 -20.76 -5.24
C ALA A 16 20.18 -20.57 -6.64
N ALA A 17 20.07 -19.36 -7.19
CA ALA A 17 20.71 -18.97 -8.45
C ALA A 17 22.18 -18.51 -8.27
N GLY A 18 22.78 -18.68 -7.09
CA GLY A 18 24.17 -18.30 -6.79
C GLY A 18 24.40 -16.79 -6.70
N ARG A 19 23.34 -15.98 -6.50
CA ARG A 19 23.44 -14.52 -6.38
C ARG A 19 23.25 -14.09 -4.92
N ASP A 20 23.76 -12.93 -4.56
CA ASP A 20 23.61 -12.35 -3.23
C ASP A 20 22.18 -11.78 -3.03
N PRO A 21 21.35 -12.38 -2.14
CA PRO A 21 20.01 -11.89 -1.86
C PRO A 21 19.97 -10.47 -1.27
N ALA A 22 21.06 -9.99 -0.65
CA ALA A 22 21.12 -8.64 -0.08
C ALA A 22 21.13 -7.54 -1.17
N GLN A 23 21.47 -7.88 -2.41
CA GLN A 23 21.44 -6.94 -3.54
C GLN A 23 20.03 -6.73 -4.09
N VAL A 24 19.05 -7.56 -3.71
CA VAL A 24 17.66 -7.41 -4.19
C VAL A 24 16.95 -6.34 -3.38
N ARG A 25 16.44 -5.34 -4.08
CA ARG A 25 15.62 -4.27 -3.51
C ARG A 25 14.14 -4.54 -3.75
N PHE A 26 13.32 -4.30 -2.72
CA PHE A 26 11.87 -4.46 -2.78
C PHE A 26 11.18 -3.13 -2.75
N SER A 27 10.32 -2.90 -3.72
CA SER A 27 9.50 -1.70 -3.83
C SER A 27 8.02 -2.05 -3.68
N ILE A 28 7.28 -1.21 -2.95
CA ILE A 28 5.82 -1.30 -2.83
C ILE A 28 5.18 0.06 -3.12
N SER A 29 3.98 0.04 -3.68
CA SER A 29 3.28 1.26 -4.07
C SER A 29 1.98 1.40 -3.29
N PHE A 30 1.75 2.60 -2.73
CA PHE A 30 0.53 2.94 -1.99
C PHE A 30 -0.07 4.27 -2.42
N ARG A 31 -1.39 4.41 -2.20
CA ARG A 31 -2.14 5.67 -2.25
C ARG A 31 -2.68 5.98 -0.85
N PRO A 32 -1.94 6.69 0.00
CA PRO A 32 -2.45 7.09 1.30
C PRO A 32 -3.65 8.05 1.18
N VAL A 33 -4.63 7.87 2.04
CA VAL A 33 -5.74 8.80 2.25
C VAL A 33 -5.61 9.31 3.67
N LEU A 34 -5.09 10.52 3.82
CA LEU A 34 -4.75 11.11 5.10
C LEU A 34 -5.85 12.07 5.58
N ALA A 35 -6.01 12.17 6.90
CA ALA A 35 -6.73 13.25 7.55
C ALA A 35 -6.26 13.38 9.01
N ALA A 36 -6.73 14.42 9.72
CA ALA A 36 -6.36 14.69 11.11
C ALA A 36 -6.84 13.60 12.09
N THR A 37 -7.94 12.90 11.76
CA THR A 37 -8.46 11.77 12.55
C THR A 37 -8.75 10.57 11.66
N GLN A 38 -8.86 9.40 12.27
CA GLN A 38 -9.20 8.16 11.57
C GLN A 38 -10.59 8.25 10.90
N GLU A 39 -11.56 8.85 11.58
CA GLU A 39 -12.92 9.04 11.07
C GLU A 39 -12.92 9.97 9.86
N ALA A 40 -12.22 11.09 9.92
CA ALA A 40 -12.11 12.03 8.81
C ALA A 40 -11.38 11.40 7.60
N ALA A 41 -10.37 10.56 7.85
CA ALA A 41 -9.70 9.82 6.79
C ALA A 41 -10.66 8.86 6.07
N TRP A 42 -11.52 8.17 6.81
CA TRP A 42 -12.55 7.31 6.23
C TRP A 42 -13.61 8.09 5.46
N GLN A 43 -14.06 9.23 5.96
CA GLN A 43 -14.98 10.12 5.21
C GLN A 43 -14.37 10.56 3.88
N ARG A 44 -13.08 10.91 3.88
CA ARG A 44 -12.33 11.24 2.65
C ARG A 44 -12.24 10.04 1.69
N ALA A 45 -11.97 8.85 2.21
CA ALA A 45 -11.92 7.61 1.43
C ALA A 45 -13.28 7.32 0.76
N ASP A 46 -14.39 7.47 1.49
CA ASP A 46 -15.73 7.29 0.96
C ASP A 46 -16.06 8.30 -0.13
N ALA A 47 -15.68 9.56 0.03
CA ALA A 47 -15.85 10.59 -0.99
C ALA A 47 -15.03 10.28 -2.26
N ILE A 48 -13.79 9.79 -2.11
CA ILE A 48 -12.95 9.34 -3.23
C ILE A 48 -13.62 8.19 -3.97
N LEU A 49 -14.11 7.17 -3.25
CA LEU A 49 -14.79 6.02 -3.85
C LEU A 49 -16.06 6.45 -4.61
N ALA A 50 -16.86 7.32 -4.00
CA ALA A 50 -18.07 7.85 -4.64
C ALA A 50 -17.74 8.59 -5.95
N ARG A 51 -16.70 9.45 -5.94
CA ARG A 51 -16.22 10.15 -7.15
C ARG A 51 -15.74 9.17 -8.23
N ILE A 52 -14.96 8.14 -7.86
CA ILE A 52 -14.53 7.10 -8.79
C ILE A 52 -15.72 6.40 -9.43
N LEU A 53 -16.74 6.05 -8.66
CA LEU A 53 -17.94 5.39 -9.17
C LEU A 53 -18.73 6.29 -10.11
N VAL A 54 -18.88 7.58 -9.79
CA VAL A 54 -19.53 8.57 -10.68
C VAL A 54 -18.79 8.66 -12.02
N LEU A 55 -17.48 8.81 -12.01
CA LEU A 55 -16.65 8.89 -13.21
C LEU A 55 -16.70 7.59 -14.06
N ARG A 56 -17.08 6.48 -13.46
CA ARG A 56 -17.28 5.19 -14.13
C ARG A 56 -18.74 4.92 -14.54
N GLY A 57 -19.62 5.94 -14.49
CA GLY A 57 -21.04 5.77 -14.80
C GLY A 57 -21.79 4.90 -13.78
N GLY A 58 -21.35 4.86 -12.52
CA GLY A 58 -21.95 4.03 -11.47
C GLY A 58 -21.54 2.55 -11.50
N VAL A 59 -20.71 2.13 -12.46
CA VAL A 59 -20.37 0.71 -12.68
C VAL A 59 -19.11 0.31 -11.88
N ARG A 60 -19.27 -0.68 -11.00
CA ARG A 60 -18.13 -1.39 -10.39
C ARG A 60 -17.51 -2.37 -11.40
N ALA A 61 -16.24 -2.61 -11.31
CA ALA A 61 -15.60 -3.62 -12.13
C ALA A 61 -16.15 -5.01 -11.77
N THR A 62 -16.48 -5.81 -12.79
CA THR A 62 -17.02 -7.17 -12.61
C THR A 62 -15.94 -8.25 -12.55
N GLY A 63 -14.65 -7.89 -12.63
CA GLY A 63 -13.56 -8.84 -12.61
C GLY A 63 -12.18 -8.18 -12.56
N ASN A 64 -11.15 -9.00 -12.67
CA ASN A 64 -9.77 -8.56 -12.74
C ASN A 64 -9.47 -7.93 -14.10
N ARG A 65 -9.19 -6.64 -14.15
CA ARG A 65 -8.80 -5.93 -15.39
C ARG A 65 -7.41 -6.30 -15.90
N ASN A 66 -6.62 -6.93 -15.06
CA ASN A 66 -5.29 -7.42 -15.40
C ASN A 66 -5.18 -8.89 -14.96
N ALA A 67 -5.90 -9.76 -15.69
CA ALA A 67 -6.09 -11.17 -15.33
C ALA A 67 -4.77 -11.95 -15.15
N GLU A 68 -3.70 -11.53 -15.84
CA GLU A 68 -2.38 -12.15 -15.76
C GLU A 68 -1.56 -11.67 -14.56
N SER A 69 -1.99 -10.60 -13.89
CA SER A 69 -1.26 -10.03 -12.74
C SER A 69 -1.59 -10.78 -11.45
N VAL A 70 -0.61 -11.49 -10.91
CA VAL A 70 -0.68 -12.14 -9.59
C VAL A 70 -0.96 -11.11 -8.49
N GLY A 71 -0.40 -9.91 -8.57
CA GLY A 71 -0.64 -8.83 -7.61
C GLY A 71 -2.09 -8.37 -7.62
N SER A 72 -2.68 -8.17 -8.80
CA SER A 72 -4.10 -7.80 -8.95
C SER A 72 -5.02 -8.89 -8.43
N ALA A 73 -4.75 -10.16 -8.73
CA ALA A 73 -5.53 -11.27 -8.22
C ALA A 73 -5.52 -11.36 -6.69
N ARG A 74 -4.34 -11.20 -6.07
CA ARG A 74 -4.18 -11.15 -4.60
C ARG A 74 -4.92 -9.99 -3.96
N LEU A 75 -4.89 -8.82 -4.58
CA LEU A 75 -5.57 -7.64 -4.06
C LEU A 75 -7.10 -7.80 -4.12
N LEU A 76 -7.64 -8.40 -5.18
CA LEU A 76 -9.06 -8.71 -5.28
C LEU A 76 -9.48 -9.79 -4.29
N GLU A 77 -8.64 -10.80 -4.04
CA GLU A 77 -8.89 -11.80 -2.99
C GLU A 77 -8.91 -11.15 -1.60
N ALA A 78 -7.96 -10.25 -1.32
CA ALA A 78 -7.99 -9.47 -0.09
C ALA A 78 -9.30 -8.67 0.03
N ALA A 79 -9.80 -8.08 -1.05
CA ALA A 79 -11.05 -7.31 -1.07
C ALA A 79 -12.30 -8.14 -0.76
N ARG A 80 -12.31 -9.44 -1.04
CA ARG A 80 -13.41 -10.34 -0.64
C ARG A 80 -13.54 -10.53 0.87
N GLY A 81 -12.43 -10.34 1.60
CA GLY A 81 -12.39 -10.48 3.05
C GLY A 81 -12.83 -9.23 3.82
N GLY A 82 -13.33 -8.18 3.17
CA GLY A 82 -13.87 -6.99 3.80
C GLY A 82 -13.21 -5.69 3.36
N ARG A 83 -13.74 -4.57 3.85
CA ARG A 83 -13.35 -3.20 3.50
C ARG A 83 -11.90 -2.88 3.84
N VAL A 84 -11.44 -3.37 4.99
CA VAL A 84 -10.11 -3.10 5.55
C VAL A 84 -9.40 -4.42 5.78
N ARG A 85 -8.13 -4.48 5.41
CA ARG A 85 -7.25 -5.61 5.70
C ARG A 85 -6.03 -5.12 6.47
N ASP A 86 -5.44 -6.05 7.23
CA ASP A 86 -4.36 -5.71 8.15
C ASP A 86 -4.74 -4.51 9.05
N LYS A 87 -3.89 -3.49 9.15
CA LYS A 87 -4.15 -2.30 9.95
C LYS A 87 -5.02 -1.27 9.20
N LEU A 88 -4.60 -0.87 8.01
CA LEU A 88 -5.13 0.31 7.29
C LEU A 88 -5.34 0.08 5.80
N LEU A 89 -5.11 -1.13 5.29
CA LEU A 89 -5.21 -1.42 3.87
C LEU A 89 -6.68 -1.37 3.42
N TRP A 90 -7.01 -0.37 2.62
CA TRP A 90 -8.34 -0.18 2.07
C TRP A 90 -8.49 -0.92 0.75
N THR A 91 -9.43 -1.85 0.69
CA THR A 91 -9.60 -2.77 -0.42
C THR A 91 -10.74 -2.44 -1.37
N GLU A 92 -11.69 -1.58 -0.95
CA GLU A 92 -12.87 -1.27 -1.76
C GLU A 92 -12.54 -0.56 -3.07
N VAL A 93 -11.54 0.32 -3.08
CA VAL A 93 -11.11 0.97 -4.31
C VAL A 93 -10.58 -0.04 -5.32
N ALA A 94 -9.84 -1.05 -4.84
CA ALA A 94 -9.35 -2.13 -5.70
C ALA A 94 -10.52 -2.95 -6.27
N ALA A 95 -11.49 -3.32 -5.44
CA ALA A 95 -12.70 -4.00 -5.88
C ALA A 95 -13.49 -3.16 -6.91
N ALA A 96 -13.65 -1.86 -6.65
CA ALA A 96 -14.40 -0.96 -7.54
C ALA A 96 -13.78 -0.81 -8.94
N VAL A 97 -12.43 -0.89 -9.05
CA VAL A 97 -11.71 -0.70 -10.32
C VAL A 97 -11.15 -1.99 -10.92
N GLY A 98 -11.45 -3.16 -10.32
CA GLY A 98 -10.94 -4.46 -10.76
C GLY A 98 -9.45 -4.64 -10.57
N ALA A 99 -8.90 -4.07 -9.48
CA ALA A 99 -7.48 -4.03 -9.16
C ALA A 99 -6.59 -3.54 -10.32
N GLY A 100 -7.18 -2.76 -11.23
CA GLY A 100 -6.44 -2.08 -12.30
C GLY A 100 -5.57 -0.97 -11.72
N HIS A 101 -4.43 -0.74 -12.34
CA HIS A 101 -3.46 0.27 -11.95
C HIS A 101 -3.00 0.12 -10.46
N ASN A 102 -2.46 1.17 -9.85
CA ASN A 102 -2.15 1.17 -8.44
C ASN A 102 -3.39 1.51 -7.61
N SER A 103 -4.09 0.51 -7.14
CA SER A 103 -5.30 0.63 -6.30
C SER A 103 -5.10 0.20 -4.85
N THR A 104 -3.86 0.04 -4.41
CA THR A 104 -3.49 -0.26 -3.02
C THR A 104 -3.49 1.02 -2.21
N ALA A 105 -4.41 1.17 -1.27
CA ALA A 105 -4.55 2.39 -0.47
C ALA A 105 -4.42 2.11 1.03
N LEU A 106 -3.90 3.09 1.77
CA LEU A 106 -3.84 3.10 3.24
C LEU A 106 -4.66 4.30 3.75
N VAL A 107 -5.58 4.08 4.70
CA VAL A 107 -6.49 5.11 5.19
C VAL A 107 -6.24 5.37 6.66
N GLY A 108 -5.86 6.61 7.02
CA GLY A 108 -5.60 6.94 8.42
C GLY A 108 -4.96 8.31 8.63
N THR A 109 -4.51 8.58 9.86
CA THR A 109 -3.66 9.73 10.14
C THR A 109 -2.27 9.53 9.56
N ALA A 110 -1.51 10.61 9.42
CA ALA A 110 -0.14 10.54 8.92
C ALA A 110 0.73 9.61 9.78
N GLU A 111 0.56 9.63 11.10
CA GLU A 111 1.29 8.79 12.06
C GLU A 111 0.92 7.31 11.92
N ALA A 112 -0.37 7.00 11.80
CA ALA A 112 -0.84 5.61 11.66
C ALA A 112 -0.39 4.99 10.33
N VAL A 113 -0.41 5.77 9.25
CA VAL A 113 0.10 5.34 7.95
C VAL A 113 1.62 5.21 7.99
N ALA A 114 2.34 6.14 8.63
CA ALA A 114 3.79 6.07 8.81
C ALA A 114 4.22 4.82 9.59
N ASP A 115 3.51 4.48 10.67
CA ASP A 115 3.74 3.24 11.43
C ASP A 115 3.55 2.00 10.57
N THR A 116 2.51 1.98 9.74
CA THR A 116 2.26 0.89 8.79
C THR A 116 3.38 0.77 7.75
N LEU A 117 3.85 1.90 7.19
CA LEU A 117 4.99 1.90 6.26
C LEU A 117 6.27 1.39 6.93
N ALA A 118 6.50 1.76 8.19
CA ALA A 118 7.64 1.29 8.94
C ALA A 118 7.56 -0.23 9.26
N ASP A 119 6.37 -0.82 9.37
CA ASP A 119 6.20 -2.29 9.43
C ASP A 119 6.64 -2.94 8.11
N TYR A 120 6.25 -2.39 6.96
CA TYR A 120 6.72 -2.87 5.66
C TYR A 120 8.25 -2.73 5.51
N TRP A 121 8.82 -1.61 5.97
CA TRP A 121 10.27 -1.46 6.01
C TRP A 121 10.92 -2.56 6.87
N GLY A 122 10.36 -2.87 8.03
CA GLY A 122 10.85 -3.90 8.94
C GLY A 122 10.89 -5.31 8.33
N ILE A 123 10.02 -5.62 7.39
CA ILE A 123 10.01 -6.92 6.70
C ILE A 123 10.86 -6.95 5.42
N GLY A 124 11.53 -5.87 5.06
CA GLY A 124 12.48 -5.84 3.96
C GLY A 124 12.09 -4.99 2.74
N VAL A 125 11.03 -4.19 2.81
CA VAL A 125 10.73 -3.22 1.75
C VAL A 125 11.71 -2.05 1.84
N ASP A 126 12.34 -1.70 0.72
CA ASP A 126 13.37 -0.65 0.65
C ASP A 126 12.84 0.66 0.09
N THR A 127 11.82 0.59 -0.75
CA THR A 127 11.31 1.74 -1.49
C THR A 127 9.78 1.79 -1.42
N PHE A 128 9.25 2.96 -1.06
CA PHE A 128 7.82 3.24 -1.09
C PHE A 128 7.52 4.22 -2.22
N LEU A 129 6.74 3.80 -3.21
CA LEU A 129 6.19 4.67 -4.22
C LEU A 129 4.84 5.21 -3.73
N ILE A 130 4.81 6.45 -3.29
CA ILE A 130 3.61 7.11 -2.77
C ILE A 130 2.97 7.95 -3.86
N ARG A 131 1.67 7.74 -4.11
CA ARG A 131 0.87 8.49 -5.08
C ARG A 131 -0.42 8.97 -4.43
N GLY A 132 -0.89 10.15 -4.81
CA GLY A 132 -2.17 10.69 -4.40
C GLY A 132 -3.33 10.25 -5.30
N PHE A 133 -4.56 10.45 -4.81
CA PHE A 133 -5.78 10.48 -5.62
C PHE A 133 -5.96 11.85 -6.27
N ASP A 134 -5.58 12.93 -5.55
CA ASP A 134 -5.35 14.25 -6.08
C ASP A 134 -3.83 14.55 -6.02
N PRO A 135 -3.09 14.39 -7.14
CA PRO A 135 -1.64 14.40 -7.08
C PRO A 135 -1.04 15.71 -6.56
N LEU A 136 -1.65 16.86 -6.83
CA LEU A 136 -1.10 18.15 -6.43
C LEU A 136 -1.25 18.39 -4.92
N GLU A 137 -2.47 18.22 -4.41
CA GLU A 137 -2.77 18.46 -2.99
C GLU A 137 -2.16 17.38 -2.10
N ASP A 138 -2.32 16.10 -2.49
CA ASP A 138 -1.84 14.96 -1.73
C ASP A 138 -0.31 14.96 -1.60
N VAL A 139 0.44 15.27 -2.68
CA VAL A 139 1.92 15.30 -2.62
C VAL A 139 2.41 16.39 -1.68
N ALA A 140 1.77 17.56 -1.69
CA ALA A 140 2.11 18.64 -0.77
C ALA A 140 1.81 18.24 0.70
N GLU A 141 0.69 17.56 0.97
CA GLU A 141 0.34 17.01 2.28
C GLU A 141 1.35 15.96 2.72
N TYR A 142 1.69 15.00 1.85
CA TYR A 142 2.66 13.95 2.16
C TYR A 142 4.04 14.51 2.50
N GLY A 143 4.48 15.55 1.77
CA GLY A 143 5.75 16.22 2.05
C GLY A 143 5.80 16.85 3.44
N ARG A 144 4.69 17.45 3.88
CA ARG A 144 4.60 18.13 5.18
C ARG A 144 4.38 17.18 6.36
N THR A 145 3.68 16.07 6.16
CA THR A 145 3.20 15.22 7.27
C THR A 145 3.72 13.79 7.19
N LEU A 146 3.40 13.05 6.13
CA LEU A 146 3.66 11.62 6.03
C LEU A 146 5.16 11.29 5.95
N LEU A 147 5.91 12.01 5.12
CA LEU A 147 7.33 11.70 4.94
C LEU A 147 8.16 11.94 6.20
N PRO A 148 8.00 13.08 6.95
CA PRO A 148 8.66 13.24 8.24
C PRO A 148 8.26 12.18 9.25
N ALA A 149 6.95 11.88 9.38
CA ALA A 149 6.45 10.85 10.29
C ALA A 149 7.00 9.46 9.96
N THR A 150 7.05 9.10 8.67
CA THR A 150 7.61 7.80 8.23
C THR A 150 9.10 7.69 8.56
N ARG A 151 9.88 8.75 8.34
CA ARG A 151 11.31 8.76 8.70
C ARG A 151 11.51 8.61 10.20
N ALA A 152 10.71 9.29 11.01
CA ALA A 152 10.75 9.18 12.46
C ALA A 152 10.36 7.77 12.93
N ALA A 153 9.30 7.18 12.38
CA ALA A 153 8.85 5.84 12.73
C ALA A 153 9.89 4.76 12.36
N ILE A 154 10.57 4.89 11.23
CA ILE A 154 11.67 4.01 10.83
C ILE A 154 12.88 4.17 11.76
N ALA A 155 13.26 5.42 12.07
CA ALA A 155 14.39 5.68 12.97
C ALA A 155 14.14 5.12 14.39
N ALA A 156 12.91 5.21 14.89
CA ALA A 156 12.52 4.66 16.19
C ALA A 156 12.60 3.12 16.25
N ARG A 157 12.48 2.41 15.11
CA ARG A 157 12.63 0.95 15.05
C ARG A 157 14.10 0.47 15.02
N GLY A 158 15.05 1.38 14.92
CA GLY A 158 16.47 1.06 14.88
C GLY A 158 16.94 0.46 13.55
N VAL A 159 18.17 -0.06 13.56
CA VAL A 159 18.76 -0.70 12.38
C VAL A 159 17.98 -1.97 12.08
N ARG A 160 17.56 -2.13 10.81
CA ARG A 160 16.96 -3.37 10.33
C ARG A 160 17.94 -4.52 10.59
N ALA A 161 17.52 -5.55 11.32
CA ALA A 161 18.30 -6.78 11.40
C ALA A 161 18.52 -7.30 9.97
N ALA A 162 19.76 -7.59 9.62
CA ALA A 162 20.04 -8.28 8.36
C ALA A 162 19.20 -9.56 8.38
N ALA A 163 18.39 -9.78 7.37
CA ALA A 163 17.58 -10.99 7.28
C ALA A 163 18.57 -12.16 7.09
N GLU A 164 18.76 -12.94 8.15
CA GLU A 164 19.43 -14.24 8.10
C GLU A 164 18.69 -15.21 7.19
#